data_0cd6039e1dc874cb90f86c5dd42ccdeb
#
_entry.id   0cd6039e1dc874cb90f86c5dd42ccdeb
#
_cell.length_a   1.000
_cell.length_b   1.000
_cell.length_c   1.000
_cell.angle_alpha   90.00
_cell.angle_beta   90.00
_cell.angle_gamma   90.00
#
_symmetry.space_group_name_H-M   'P 1'
#
loop_
_entity.id
_entity.type
_entity.pdbx_description
1 polymer ?
#
loop_
_entity_poly.entity_id
_entity_poly.type
_entity_poly.pdbx_seq_one_letter_code
_entity_poly.pdbx_strand_id
1 'polypeptide(L)'
;MRQAEDLILRDYIVSAASQINAGGGSNGDNPTNLGISDFSLVAATLDTNNAYKFMSGIEGMDRFGTGPVRSAYFMLSSTELQPDFDGLTGSGFLSQWNYPTNASALPSEYGSVYNIRILVSSEAPVARGASANAADVYYNTVVGKQAITHINQDGYSMNLIYRDPYYSGMLAQNATLAVKFAQAQAITQDTAIRNLLSTRLSNLGV
;
A
#
# COMPACT_ATOMS: atom_id res chain seq x y z
N MET A 1 -1.95 -13.59 12.57
CA MET A 1 -0.65 -13.07 12.96
C MET A 1 0.03 -12.24 11.92
N ARG A 2 0.26 -12.70 10.70
CA ARG A 2 0.73 -11.83 9.61
C ARG A 2 -0.11 -10.56 9.48
N GLN A 3 -1.43 -10.69 9.60
CA GLN A 3 -2.34 -9.55 9.58
C GLN A 3 -2.03 -8.51 10.68
N ALA A 4 -1.62 -8.93 11.88
CA ALA A 4 -1.26 -7.99 12.95
C ALA A 4 0.05 -7.24 12.64
N GLU A 5 1.03 -7.93 12.04
CA GLU A 5 2.27 -7.29 11.57
C GLU A 5 1.99 -6.29 10.44
N ASP A 6 1.16 -6.68 9.48
CA ASP A 6 0.77 -5.83 8.36
C ASP A 6 0.01 -4.58 8.84
N LEU A 7 -0.88 -4.72 9.82
CA LEU A 7 -1.60 -3.58 10.41
C LEU A 7 -0.68 -2.60 11.14
N ILE A 8 0.31 -3.10 11.90
CA ILE A 8 1.29 -2.26 12.58
C ILE A 8 2.12 -1.49 11.55
N LEU A 9 2.59 -2.16 10.49
CA LEU A 9 3.33 -1.52 9.41
C LEU A 9 2.50 -0.46 8.69
N ARG A 10 1.24 -0.78 8.39
CA ARG A 10 0.28 0.14 7.78
C ARG A 10 0.12 1.41 8.61
N ASP A 11 -0.17 1.26 9.91
CA ASP A 11 -0.44 2.39 10.79
C ASP A 11 0.83 3.26 10.97
N TYR A 12 2.00 2.64 11.01
CA TYR A 12 3.27 3.36 11.01
C TYR A 12 3.47 4.19 9.74
N ILE A 13 3.23 3.61 8.55
CA ILE A 13 3.37 4.30 7.26
C ILE A 13 2.40 5.48 7.17
N VAL A 14 1.16 5.30 7.59
CA VAL A 14 0.14 6.36 7.59
C VAL A 14 0.57 7.54 8.44
N SER A 15 1.15 7.27 9.61
CA SER A 15 1.55 8.32 10.55
C SER A 15 2.85 9.04 10.15
N ALA A 16 3.76 8.34 9.48
CA ALA A 16 5.12 8.84 9.27
C ALA A 16 5.38 9.38 7.85
N ALA A 17 4.63 8.93 6.84
CA ALA A 17 4.85 9.35 5.46
C ALA A 17 4.24 10.74 5.17
N SER A 18 4.97 11.53 4.38
CA SER A 18 4.50 12.85 3.92
C SER A 18 3.21 12.75 3.11
N GLN A 19 2.28 13.67 3.32
CA GLN A 19 0.93 13.66 2.76
C GLN A 19 0.78 14.65 1.59
N ILE A 20 0.02 14.25 0.58
CA ILE A 20 -0.43 15.09 -0.53
C ILE A 20 -1.94 14.90 -0.67
N ASN A 21 -2.69 15.99 -0.77
CA ASN A 21 -4.14 15.90 -0.97
C ASN A 21 -4.50 15.85 -2.45
N ALA A 22 -5.45 15.00 -2.80
CA ALA A 22 -6.07 15.00 -4.11
C ALA A 22 -6.73 16.37 -4.39
N GLY A 23 -6.67 16.79 -5.66
CA GLY A 23 -7.21 18.07 -6.09
C GLY A 23 -6.41 19.30 -5.68
N GLY A 24 -5.17 19.12 -5.16
CA GLY A 24 -4.31 20.24 -4.76
C GLY A 24 -4.76 20.96 -3.51
N GLY A 25 -5.60 20.35 -2.69
CA GLY A 25 -5.98 20.88 -1.37
C GLY A 25 -4.75 21.05 -0.47
N SER A 26 -4.63 22.20 0.18
CA SER A 26 -3.39 22.59 0.86
C SER A 26 -3.22 22.01 2.26
N ASN A 27 -4.23 21.43 2.89
CA ASN A 27 -4.21 21.24 4.34
C ASN A 27 -4.57 19.82 4.82
N GLY A 28 -4.80 18.83 4.00
CA GLY A 28 -5.24 17.51 4.48
C GLY A 28 -6.68 17.44 5.00
N ASP A 29 -7.30 18.58 5.28
CA ASP A 29 -8.62 18.63 5.90
C ASP A 29 -9.77 18.37 4.91
N ASN A 30 -9.55 18.62 3.63
CA ASN A 30 -10.55 18.46 2.55
C ASN A 30 -9.93 17.90 1.28
N PRO A 31 -9.50 16.63 1.26
CA PRO A 31 -9.11 16.02 0.02
C PRO A 31 -10.33 15.87 -0.90
N THR A 32 -10.11 16.00 -2.20
CA THR A 32 -11.14 15.76 -3.23
C THR A 32 -11.03 14.34 -3.76
N ASN A 33 -11.87 14.00 -4.73
CA ASN A 33 -11.81 12.74 -5.45
C ASN A 33 -10.51 12.63 -6.24
N LEU A 34 -10.05 11.41 -6.46
CA LEU A 34 -8.84 11.14 -7.25
C LEU A 34 -9.02 11.61 -8.69
N GLY A 35 -8.06 12.41 -9.14
CA GLY A 35 -7.92 12.83 -10.52
C GLY A 35 -6.62 12.33 -11.13
N ILE A 36 -6.54 12.28 -12.45
CA ILE A 36 -5.32 11.85 -13.15
C ILE A 36 -4.13 12.80 -12.87
N SER A 37 -4.41 14.08 -12.61
CA SER A 37 -3.42 15.09 -12.24
C SER A 37 -2.73 14.77 -10.93
N ASP A 38 -3.43 14.14 -9.98
CA ASP A 38 -2.90 13.80 -8.68
C ASP A 38 -1.83 12.71 -8.79
N PHE A 39 -2.08 11.71 -9.64
CA PHE A 39 -1.10 10.68 -9.97
C PHE A 39 0.13 11.26 -10.65
N SER A 40 -0.07 12.21 -11.58
CA SER A 40 1.02 12.92 -12.24
C SER A 40 1.86 13.72 -11.24
N LEU A 41 1.21 14.42 -10.31
CA LEU A 41 1.87 15.19 -9.27
C LEU A 41 2.71 14.31 -8.34
N VAL A 42 2.14 13.20 -7.87
CA VAL A 42 2.87 12.26 -7.00
C VAL A 42 4.04 11.62 -7.74
N ALA A 43 3.83 11.17 -8.98
CA ALA A 43 4.90 10.60 -9.80
C ALA A 43 6.04 11.61 -10.04
N ALA A 44 5.71 12.86 -10.39
CA ALA A 44 6.69 13.93 -10.59
C ALA A 44 7.44 14.26 -9.28
N THR A 45 6.75 14.27 -8.15
CA THR A 45 7.38 14.51 -6.84
C THR A 45 8.39 13.42 -6.50
N LEU A 46 8.03 12.15 -6.70
CA LEU A 46 8.94 11.03 -6.46
C LEU A 46 10.11 11.01 -7.44
N ASP A 47 9.87 11.32 -8.72
CA ASP A 47 10.94 11.40 -9.73
C ASP A 47 11.89 12.57 -9.44
N THR A 48 11.39 13.73 -9.00
CA THR A 48 12.21 14.88 -8.59
C THR A 48 13.08 14.54 -7.38
N ASN A 49 12.57 13.74 -6.49
CA ASN A 49 13.32 13.24 -5.31
C ASN A 49 14.29 12.10 -5.64
N ASN A 50 14.44 11.72 -6.90
CA ASN A 50 15.24 10.58 -7.34
C ASN A 50 14.89 9.26 -6.65
N ALA A 51 13.62 9.04 -6.37
CA ALA A 51 13.16 7.78 -5.79
C ALA A 51 13.35 6.63 -6.78
N TYR A 52 13.89 5.52 -6.28
CA TYR A 52 14.08 4.34 -7.13
C TYR A 52 12.75 3.67 -7.42
N LYS A 53 12.51 3.34 -8.70
CA LYS A 53 11.36 2.56 -9.14
C LYS A 53 11.60 1.07 -8.90
N PHE A 54 10.53 0.33 -8.68
CA PHE A 54 10.57 -1.12 -8.67
C PHE A 54 10.71 -1.63 -10.11
N MET A 55 11.41 -2.74 -10.28
CA MET A 55 11.56 -3.44 -11.56
C MET A 55 12.14 -2.50 -12.65
N SER A 56 13.41 -2.15 -12.51
CA SER A 56 14.14 -1.50 -13.61
C SER A 56 14.22 -2.48 -14.78
N GLY A 57 13.71 -2.06 -15.96
CA GLY A 57 13.56 -2.91 -17.13
C GLY A 57 14.86 -3.43 -17.76
N ILE A 58 15.99 -3.30 -17.10
CA ILE A 58 17.33 -3.65 -17.60
C ILE A 58 18.08 -4.61 -16.64
N GLU A 59 17.43 -5.13 -15.64
CA GLU A 59 18.05 -6.20 -14.86
C GLU A 59 17.87 -7.53 -15.56
N GLY A 60 18.83 -7.92 -16.36
CA GLY A 60 18.98 -9.28 -16.82
C GLY A 60 19.33 -9.40 -18.28
N MET A 61 20.61 -9.52 -18.55
CA MET A 61 21.14 -9.95 -19.84
C MET A 61 20.67 -11.35 -20.28
N ASP A 62 19.92 -12.08 -19.45
CA ASP A 62 19.53 -13.47 -19.69
C ASP A 62 18.06 -13.70 -20.02
N ARG A 63 17.26 -12.66 -20.19
CA ARG A 63 15.85 -12.83 -20.51
C ARG A 63 15.49 -12.26 -21.88
N PHE A 64 15.86 -13.01 -22.88
CA PHE A 64 15.29 -12.81 -24.20
C PHE A 64 13.77 -13.07 -24.16
N GLY A 65 12.96 -12.09 -24.50
CA GLY A 65 11.65 -12.30 -25.09
C GLY A 65 10.41 -12.06 -24.23
N THR A 66 10.49 -11.80 -22.95
CA THR A 66 9.32 -11.35 -22.19
C THR A 66 9.63 -9.99 -21.60
N GLY A 67 9.05 -8.96 -22.19
CA GLY A 67 9.17 -7.61 -21.66
C GLY A 67 8.79 -7.63 -20.19
N PRO A 68 9.71 -7.29 -19.28
CA PRO A 68 9.35 -7.22 -17.88
C PRO A 68 8.30 -6.16 -17.69
N VAL A 69 7.57 -6.27 -16.63
CA VAL A 69 6.73 -5.20 -16.13
C VAL A 69 7.55 -3.91 -16.14
N ARG A 70 7.03 -2.87 -16.77
CA ARG A 70 7.70 -1.58 -16.84
C ARG A 70 8.04 -1.07 -15.44
N SER A 71 9.18 -0.41 -15.27
CA SER A 71 9.58 0.19 -14.00
C SER A 71 8.51 1.16 -13.51
N ALA A 72 8.08 1.01 -12.27
CA ALA A 72 6.99 1.78 -11.70
C ALA A 72 7.11 1.90 -10.18
N TYR A 73 6.40 2.87 -9.63
CA TYR A 73 6.08 2.94 -8.21
C TYR A 73 4.88 2.06 -7.91
N PHE A 74 4.75 1.60 -6.68
CA PHE A 74 3.55 0.90 -6.23
C PHE A 74 2.68 1.81 -5.38
N MET A 75 1.37 1.79 -5.65
CA MET A 75 0.37 2.43 -4.83
C MET A 75 -0.46 1.36 -4.13
N LEU A 76 -0.55 1.45 -2.82
CA LEU A 76 -1.45 0.63 -2.01
C LEU A 76 -2.72 1.42 -1.75
N SER A 77 -3.86 0.90 -2.16
CA SER A 77 -5.15 1.58 -2.08
C SER A 77 -6.25 0.66 -1.58
N SER A 78 -7.36 1.26 -1.16
CA SER A 78 -8.54 0.52 -0.72
C SER A 78 -9.33 -0.05 -1.91
N THR A 79 -9.90 -1.24 -1.70
CA THR A 79 -10.85 -1.85 -2.63
C THR A 79 -12.10 -0.98 -2.85
N GLU A 80 -12.44 -0.11 -1.88
CA GLU A 80 -13.58 0.78 -1.97
C GLU A 80 -13.41 1.87 -3.05
N LEU A 81 -12.16 2.18 -3.46
CA LEU A 81 -11.86 3.16 -4.51
C LEU A 81 -11.83 2.56 -5.93
N GLN A 82 -12.10 1.28 -6.10
CA GLN A 82 -12.14 0.66 -7.43
C GLN A 82 -13.06 1.38 -8.43
N PRO A 83 -14.30 1.79 -8.04
CA PRO A 83 -15.16 2.55 -8.95
C PRO A 83 -14.58 3.91 -9.37
N ASP A 84 -13.79 4.54 -8.49
CA ASP A 84 -13.15 5.81 -8.79
C ASP A 84 -12.03 5.63 -9.82
N PHE A 85 -11.27 4.53 -9.72
CA PHE A 85 -10.27 4.16 -10.73
C PHE A 85 -10.90 3.85 -12.09
N ASP A 86 -12.06 3.18 -12.10
CA ASP A 86 -12.81 2.95 -13.34
C ASP A 86 -13.28 4.27 -13.96
N GLY A 87 -13.63 5.25 -13.15
CA GLY A 87 -13.96 6.61 -13.60
C GLY A 87 -12.80 7.35 -14.26
N LEU A 88 -11.55 6.97 -14.02
CA LEU A 88 -10.36 7.50 -14.69
C LEU A 88 -10.15 6.90 -16.09
N THR A 89 -11.00 5.99 -16.52
CA THR A 89 -10.92 5.33 -17.83
C THR A 89 -10.99 6.38 -18.94
N GLY A 90 -10.08 6.34 -19.89
CA GLY A 90 -9.95 7.35 -20.96
C GLY A 90 -8.94 8.47 -20.69
N SER A 91 -8.50 8.64 -19.45
CA SER A 91 -7.53 9.68 -19.06
C SER A 91 -6.13 9.13 -18.73
N GLY A 92 -5.77 7.93 -19.20
CA GLY A 92 -4.45 7.34 -18.97
C GLY A 92 -4.43 6.22 -17.95
N PHE A 93 -5.59 5.84 -17.39
CA PHE A 93 -5.71 4.61 -16.61
C PHE A 93 -5.72 3.40 -17.53
N LEU A 94 -4.85 2.45 -17.24
CA LEU A 94 -4.75 1.18 -17.93
C LEU A 94 -5.18 0.07 -16.97
N SER A 95 -6.35 -0.49 -17.22
CA SER A 95 -6.86 -1.65 -16.48
C SER A 95 -5.98 -2.88 -16.71
N GLN A 96 -5.90 -3.76 -15.74
CA GLN A 96 -5.19 -5.04 -15.82
C GLN A 96 -5.58 -5.85 -17.06
N TRP A 97 -6.85 -5.81 -17.46
CA TRP A 97 -7.38 -6.54 -18.62
C TRP A 97 -6.81 -6.05 -19.95
N ASN A 98 -6.34 -4.82 -20.00
CA ASN A 98 -5.78 -4.20 -21.19
C ASN A 98 -4.25 -4.32 -21.28
N TYR A 99 -3.63 -5.08 -20.40
CA TYR A 99 -2.19 -5.31 -20.46
C TYR A 99 -1.84 -6.20 -21.65
N PRO A 100 -0.73 -5.94 -22.35
CA PRO A 100 -0.33 -6.72 -23.52
C PRO A 100 -0.11 -8.20 -23.23
N THR A 101 0.18 -8.54 -21.98
CA THR A 101 0.40 -9.91 -21.53
C THR A 101 -0.10 -10.03 -20.08
N ASN A 102 -1.01 -10.97 -19.83
CA ASN A 102 -1.54 -11.22 -18.49
C ASN A 102 -0.44 -11.63 -17.47
N ALA A 103 0.67 -12.17 -17.95
CA ALA A 103 1.84 -12.52 -17.12
C ALA A 103 2.56 -11.31 -16.53
N SER A 104 2.28 -10.09 -17.00
CA SER A 104 2.88 -8.87 -16.48
C SER A 104 2.11 -8.23 -15.34
N ALA A 105 0.93 -8.73 -15.00
CA ALA A 105 0.16 -8.26 -13.87
C ALA A 105 0.64 -8.88 -12.55
N LEU A 106 0.67 -8.06 -11.49
CA LEU A 106 0.96 -8.53 -10.15
C LEU A 106 -0.30 -9.06 -9.46
N PRO A 107 -0.18 -9.97 -8.50
CA PRO A 107 -1.31 -10.34 -7.64
C PRO A 107 -1.90 -9.09 -6.97
N SER A 108 -3.24 -8.99 -6.94
CA SER A 108 -3.98 -7.83 -6.39
C SER A 108 -3.75 -6.50 -7.12
N GLU A 109 -3.14 -6.52 -8.29
CA GLU A 109 -3.05 -5.32 -9.14
C GLU A 109 -4.39 -5.05 -9.80
N TYR A 110 -4.86 -3.81 -9.70
CA TYR A 110 -6.10 -3.35 -10.34
C TYR A 110 -5.84 -2.69 -11.69
N GLY A 111 -4.76 -1.96 -11.78
CA GLY A 111 -4.37 -1.27 -13.00
C GLY A 111 -3.14 -0.39 -12.80
N SER A 112 -2.87 0.46 -13.76
CA SER A 112 -1.76 1.40 -13.70
C SER A 112 -2.12 2.76 -14.28
N VAL A 113 -1.55 3.81 -13.69
CA VAL A 113 -1.63 5.19 -14.17
C VAL A 113 -0.22 5.74 -14.26
N TYR A 114 0.20 6.24 -15.40
CA TYR A 114 1.58 6.68 -15.63
C TYR A 114 2.60 5.62 -15.21
N ASN A 115 3.48 5.99 -14.26
CA ASN A 115 4.49 5.12 -13.69
C ASN A 115 4.09 4.56 -12.32
N ILE A 116 2.80 4.55 -12.00
CA ILE A 116 2.27 4.05 -10.72
C ILE A 116 1.40 2.83 -11.01
N ARG A 117 1.67 1.72 -10.36
CA ARG A 117 0.85 0.50 -10.37
C ARG A 117 0.01 0.46 -9.12
N ILE A 118 -1.29 0.25 -9.28
CA ILE A 118 -2.28 0.29 -8.22
C ILE A 118 -2.54 -1.12 -7.72
N LEU A 119 -2.20 -1.37 -6.47
CA LEU A 119 -2.51 -2.59 -5.73
C LEU A 119 -3.67 -2.28 -4.79
N VAL A 120 -4.68 -3.12 -4.77
CA VAL A 120 -5.86 -2.93 -3.93
C VAL A 120 -5.92 -3.96 -2.80
N SER A 121 -6.31 -3.48 -1.61
CA SER A 121 -6.48 -4.30 -0.43
C SER A 121 -7.67 -3.83 0.40
N SER A 122 -8.39 -4.77 1.00
CA SER A 122 -9.46 -4.45 1.96
C SER A 122 -8.92 -3.89 3.28
N GLU A 123 -7.66 -4.12 3.59
CA GLU A 123 -6.98 -3.66 4.81
C GLU A 123 -6.29 -2.29 4.63
N ALA A 124 -6.47 -1.64 3.48
CA ALA A 124 -5.90 -0.32 3.26
C ALA A 124 -6.47 0.70 4.25
N PRO A 125 -5.65 1.67 4.71
CA PRO A 125 -6.06 2.58 5.76
C PRO A 125 -7.12 3.56 5.27
N VAL A 126 -8.20 3.67 6.04
CA VAL A 126 -9.32 4.60 5.80
C VAL A 126 -9.65 5.29 7.11
N ALA A 127 -9.63 6.62 7.12
CA ALA A 127 -10.11 7.41 8.23
C ALA A 127 -11.57 7.79 8.01
N ARG A 128 -12.46 7.12 8.71
CA ARG A 128 -13.91 7.32 8.56
C ARG A 128 -14.33 8.68 9.14
N GLY A 129 -15.09 9.45 8.35
CA GLY A 129 -15.61 10.75 8.75
C GLY A 129 -14.55 11.79 9.10
N ALA A 130 -13.30 11.64 8.64
CA ALA A 130 -12.17 12.48 9.04
C ALA A 130 -12.09 13.82 8.28
N SER A 131 -12.78 13.95 7.18
CA SER A 131 -12.79 15.20 6.41
C SER A 131 -13.69 16.26 7.09
N ALA A 132 -13.48 17.54 6.79
CA ALA A 132 -14.31 18.64 7.30
C ALA A 132 -15.80 18.49 6.95
N ASN A 133 -16.12 17.77 5.88
CA ASN A 133 -17.50 17.45 5.46
C ASN A 133 -17.96 16.08 5.96
N ALA A 134 -17.30 15.50 6.99
CA ALA A 134 -17.57 14.16 7.50
C ALA A 134 -17.49 13.05 6.44
N ALA A 135 -16.76 13.28 5.35
CA ALA A 135 -16.49 12.25 4.36
C ALA A 135 -15.30 11.39 4.79
N ASP A 136 -15.27 10.15 4.31
CA ASP A 136 -14.18 9.23 4.56
C ASP A 136 -12.92 9.62 3.77
N VAL A 137 -11.78 9.61 4.45
CA VAL A 137 -10.48 9.91 3.84
C VAL A 137 -9.70 8.63 3.64
N TYR A 138 -9.34 8.36 2.40
CA TYR A 138 -8.57 7.19 1.98
C TYR A 138 -7.09 7.55 1.84
N TYR A 139 -6.24 6.76 2.47
CA TYR A 139 -4.79 6.90 2.38
C TYR A 139 -4.26 6.00 1.28
N ASN A 140 -3.93 6.60 0.15
CA ASN A 140 -3.33 5.90 -0.98
C ASN A 140 -1.82 6.06 -0.89
N THR A 141 -1.14 5.06 -0.35
CA THR A 141 0.30 5.13 -0.12
C THR A 141 1.07 4.75 -1.38
N VAL A 142 1.82 5.70 -1.92
CA VAL A 142 2.71 5.48 -3.06
C VAL A 142 4.14 5.30 -2.57
N VAL A 143 4.74 4.17 -2.93
CA VAL A 143 6.03 3.71 -2.41
C VAL A 143 7.01 3.49 -3.54
N GLY A 144 8.22 4.02 -3.38
CA GLY A 144 9.40 3.68 -4.18
C GLY A 144 10.21 2.55 -3.55
N LYS A 145 11.13 1.98 -4.32
CA LYS A 145 12.05 0.96 -3.83
C LYS A 145 12.93 1.52 -2.71
N GLN A 146 13.16 0.73 -1.65
CA GLN A 146 13.98 1.10 -0.49
C GLN A 146 13.43 2.21 0.42
N ALA A 147 12.16 2.60 0.24
CA ALA A 147 11.55 3.61 1.09
C ALA A 147 11.37 3.15 2.54
N ILE A 148 11.10 1.87 2.75
CA ILE A 148 10.80 1.26 4.04
C ILE A 148 11.77 0.12 4.30
N THR A 149 12.28 0.04 5.52
CA THR A 149 13.07 -1.08 6.01
C THR A 149 12.32 -1.77 7.14
N HIS A 150 12.20 -3.08 7.01
CA HIS A 150 11.63 -3.94 8.03
C HIS A 150 12.72 -4.87 8.54
N ILE A 151 12.92 -4.89 9.85
CA ILE A 151 13.94 -5.68 10.53
C ILE A 151 13.26 -6.65 11.46
N ASN A 152 13.48 -7.93 11.24
CA ASN A 152 13.10 -9.00 12.15
C ASN A 152 14.32 -9.42 12.96
N GLN A 153 14.15 -9.56 14.26
CA GLN A 153 15.22 -10.11 15.09
C GLN A 153 15.38 -11.59 14.80
N ASP A 154 16.59 -12.02 14.53
CA ASP A 154 16.92 -13.44 14.28
C ASP A 154 16.50 -14.30 15.48
N GLY A 155 15.82 -15.41 15.20
CA GLY A 155 15.23 -16.29 16.23
C GLY A 155 13.92 -15.80 16.84
N TYR A 156 13.44 -14.59 16.54
CA TYR A 156 12.18 -14.02 17.04
C TYR A 156 11.23 -13.55 15.96
N SER A 157 11.48 -13.88 14.71
CA SER A 157 10.61 -13.49 13.60
C SER A 157 9.17 -14.02 13.77
N MET A 158 9.01 -15.20 14.29
CA MET A 158 7.74 -15.76 14.78
C MET A 158 8.05 -17.02 15.59
N ASN A 159 7.86 -16.97 16.88
CA ASN A 159 8.07 -18.12 17.73
C ASN A 159 6.75 -18.58 18.37
N LEU A 160 6.34 -19.81 18.05
CA LEU A 160 5.17 -20.45 18.61
C LEU A 160 5.56 -21.13 19.92
N ILE A 161 4.95 -20.71 21.00
CA ILE A 161 5.17 -21.28 22.34
C ILE A 161 3.93 -22.09 22.70
N TYR A 162 4.10 -23.38 22.79
CA TYR A 162 3.06 -24.29 23.27
C TYR A 162 3.42 -24.82 24.66
N ARG A 163 2.48 -24.74 25.57
CA ARG A 163 2.61 -25.31 26.91
C ARG A 163 1.57 -26.41 27.10
N ASP A 164 2.05 -27.60 27.40
CA ASP A 164 1.21 -28.76 27.61
C ASP A 164 0.23 -28.59 28.80
N PRO A 165 -0.90 -29.31 28.79
CA PRO A 165 -1.91 -29.26 29.84
C PRO A 165 -1.42 -29.67 31.22
N TYR A 166 -0.28 -30.31 31.29
CA TYR A 166 0.30 -30.90 32.51
C TYR A 166 0.44 -29.93 33.70
N TYR A 167 0.54 -28.61 33.43
CA TYR A 167 0.78 -27.61 34.47
C TYR A 167 -0.48 -26.83 34.90
N SER A 168 -1.65 -27.15 34.40
CA SER A 168 -2.84 -26.33 34.62
C SER A 168 -3.91 -27.08 35.43
N GLY A 169 -3.69 -27.23 36.73
CA GLY A 169 -4.68 -27.79 37.67
C GLY A 169 -4.75 -29.32 37.71
N MET A 170 -5.51 -29.86 38.66
CA MET A 170 -5.63 -31.30 38.92
C MET A 170 -6.16 -32.12 37.72
N LEU A 171 -6.87 -31.50 36.79
CA LEU A 171 -7.49 -32.21 35.68
C LEU A 171 -6.71 -32.05 34.37
N ALA A 172 -5.59 -31.34 34.37
CA ALA A 172 -4.73 -31.13 33.18
C ALA A 172 -5.49 -30.77 31.87
N GLN A 173 -6.56 -29.96 31.98
CA GLN A 173 -7.46 -29.67 30.84
C GLN A 173 -7.10 -28.44 30.06
N ASN A 174 -6.21 -27.57 30.58
CA ASN A 174 -5.91 -26.28 29.96
C ASN A 174 -4.52 -26.28 29.33
N ALA A 175 -4.45 -26.21 28.01
CA ALA A 175 -3.23 -25.94 27.27
C ALA A 175 -3.12 -24.43 26.93
N THR A 176 -1.92 -23.89 26.90
CA THR A 176 -1.69 -22.50 26.54
C THR A 176 -0.88 -22.45 25.25
N LEU A 177 -1.42 -21.73 24.27
CA LEU A 177 -0.73 -21.41 23.03
C LEU A 177 -0.46 -19.91 23.00
N ALA A 178 0.81 -19.54 22.87
CA ALA A 178 1.23 -18.15 22.74
C ALA A 178 2.15 -17.98 21.54
N VAL A 179 2.16 -16.79 21.00
CA VAL A 179 3.08 -16.46 19.92
C VAL A 179 3.83 -15.19 20.31
N LYS A 180 5.13 -15.22 20.09
CA LYS A 180 6.03 -14.11 20.33
C LYS A 180 6.69 -13.72 19.01
N PHE A 181 6.67 -12.44 18.71
CA PHE A 181 7.42 -11.88 17.59
C PHE A 181 8.09 -10.57 18.04
N ALA A 182 9.21 -10.24 17.42
CA ALA A 182 9.91 -8.98 17.61
C ALA A 182 10.28 -8.43 16.25
N GLN A 183 9.78 -7.23 15.95
CA GLN A 183 10.02 -6.55 14.69
C GLN A 183 10.27 -5.07 14.93
N ALA A 184 11.03 -4.44 14.07
CA ALA A 184 11.21 -3.01 14.00
C ALA A 184 11.02 -2.54 12.57
N GLN A 185 10.41 -1.38 12.41
CA GLN A 185 10.12 -0.79 11.12
C GLN A 185 10.59 0.65 11.10
N ALA A 186 11.16 1.07 10.00
CA ALA A 186 11.60 2.44 9.81
C ALA A 186 11.39 2.89 8.35
N ILE A 187 11.00 4.13 8.16
CA ILE A 187 11.09 4.79 6.87
C ILE A 187 12.56 5.15 6.67
N THR A 188 13.20 4.47 5.72
CA THR A 188 14.62 4.67 5.43
C THR A 188 14.82 5.91 4.57
N GLN A 189 13.91 6.14 3.63
CA GLN A 189 13.95 7.26 2.70
C GLN A 189 12.56 7.90 2.61
N ASP A 190 12.34 8.94 3.41
CA ASP A 190 11.07 9.68 3.44
C ASP A 190 10.73 10.34 2.09
N THR A 191 11.74 10.70 1.31
CA THR A 191 11.55 11.28 -0.03
C THR A 191 10.99 10.30 -1.06
N ALA A 192 11.08 8.98 -0.80
CA ALA A 192 10.63 7.92 -1.70
C ALA A 192 9.24 7.36 -1.36
N ILE A 193 8.53 7.97 -0.43
CA ILE A 193 7.18 7.58 -0.03
C ILE A 193 6.26 8.80 0.07
N ARG A 194 5.01 8.66 -0.37
CA ARG A 194 3.98 9.69 -0.25
C ARG A 194 2.62 9.06 0.01
N ASN A 195 1.86 9.67 0.92
CA ASN A 195 0.46 9.34 1.11
C ASN A 195 -0.41 10.31 0.31
N LEU A 196 -1.09 9.83 -0.70
CA LEU A 196 -2.08 10.58 -1.44
C LEU A 196 -3.44 10.41 -0.77
N LEU A 197 -3.95 11.48 -0.15
CA LEU A 197 -5.23 11.47 0.50
C LEU A 197 -6.33 11.80 -0.50
N SER A 198 -7.42 11.04 -0.47
CA SER A 198 -8.57 11.25 -1.34
C SER A 198 -9.88 10.93 -0.63
N THR A 199 -10.95 11.49 -1.15
CA THR A 199 -12.30 11.05 -0.84
C THR A 199 -12.82 10.16 -1.96
N ARG A 200 -13.97 9.53 -1.75
CA ARG A 200 -14.64 8.68 -2.74
C ARG A 200 -15.63 9.49 -3.56
N LEU A 201 -15.71 9.20 -4.87
CA LEU A 201 -16.61 9.90 -5.81
C LEU A 201 -18.10 9.64 -5.52
N SER A 202 -18.43 8.48 -5.05
CA SER A 202 -19.78 8.11 -4.67
C SER A 202 -19.84 7.89 -3.17
N ASN A 203 -20.55 8.75 -2.44
CA ASN A 203 -21.15 8.38 -1.18
C ASN A 203 -22.19 7.28 -1.47
N LEU A 204 -21.71 6.06 -1.71
CA LEU A 204 -22.56 4.91 -1.56
C LEU A 204 -22.84 4.84 -0.06
N GLY A 205 -23.94 5.46 0.35
CA GLY A 205 -24.43 5.33 1.69
C GLY A 205 -24.57 3.85 1.99
N VAL A 206 -23.74 3.37 2.90
CA VAL A 206 -23.93 2.15 3.65
C VAL A 206 -24.19 2.58 5.07
#